data_f21eeab27b2398d401227ea79e1c4dec
#
_entry.id   f21eeab27b2398d401227ea79e1c4dec
#
_cell.length_a   1.000
_cell.length_b   1.000
_cell.length_c   1.000
_cell.angle_alpha   90.00
_cell.angle_beta   90.00
_cell.angle_gamma   90.00
#
_symmetry.space_group_name_H-M   'P 1'
#
loop_
_entity.id
_entity.type
_entity.pdbx_description
1 polymer ?
#
loop_
_entity_poly.entity_id
_entity_poly.type
_entity_poly.pdbx_seq_one_letter_code
_entity_poly.pdbx_strand_id
1 'polypeptide(L)'
;DKDMRHEAEIAVRLGRPIQIYPIMETALRHASGLSVDAHMEHISKLWAGFSDVAASNPNAWIREAKSAEEIRTISDSKRPVSFPYPKLMNSNNNVDQAAALILVSEEKAKALGIAKDKWIYPWAGTDAQDHYYFSNRDNFHSSPAIRLAGGKCLELTGSTPDNIDMIDVYSCFPVAVQIACRELG
;
A
#
# COMPACT_ATOMS: atom_id res chain seq x y z
N ASP A 1 -2.15 13.42 -23.26
CA ASP A 1 -1.98 12.46 -22.17
C ASP A 1 -2.56 11.11 -22.60
N LYS A 2 -1.83 10.03 -22.38
CA LYS A 2 -2.27 8.69 -22.73
C LYS A 2 -3.21 8.19 -21.62
N ASP A 3 -4.39 7.70 -21.98
CA ASP A 3 -5.29 7.08 -20.99
C ASP A 3 -4.59 5.86 -20.36
N MET A 4 -4.67 5.76 -19.04
CA MET A 4 -4.10 4.64 -18.28
C MET A 4 -4.98 3.38 -18.33
N ARG A 5 -6.02 3.38 -19.14
CA ARG A 5 -6.98 2.28 -19.31
C ARG A 5 -7.02 1.84 -20.76
N HIS A 6 -7.04 0.53 -20.96
CA HIS A 6 -7.31 -0.05 -22.27
C HIS A 6 -8.76 0.20 -22.70
N GLU A 7 -9.04 0.25 -24.02
CA GLU A 7 -10.39 0.47 -24.54
C GLU A 7 -11.41 -0.53 -23.98
N ALA A 8 -11.02 -1.79 -23.81
CA ALA A 8 -11.87 -2.81 -23.20
C ALA A 8 -12.18 -2.50 -21.73
N GLU A 9 -11.24 -1.95 -20.97
CA GLU A 9 -11.45 -1.53 -19.60
C GLU A 9 -12.41 -0.34 -19.51
N ILE A 10 -12.28 0.60 -20.45
CA ILE A 10 -13.20 1.75 -20.57
C ILE A 10 -14.61 1.26 -20.88
N ALA A 11 -14.76 0.34 -21.83
CA ALA A 11 -16.06 -0.21 -22.24
C ALA A 11 -16.84 -0.85 -21.08
N VAL A 12 -16.14 -1.54 -20.17
CA VAL A 12 -16.74 -2.14 -18.95
C VAL A 12 -16.68 -1.21 -17.73
N ARG A 13 -16.24 0.04 -17.91
CA ARG A 13 -16.07 1.06 -16.86
C ARG A 13 -15.13 0.66 -15.74
N LEU A 14 -14.15 -0.19 -16.02
CA LEU A 14 -13.10 -0.56 -15.08
C LEU A 14 -12.03 0.54 -15.06
N GLY A 15 -11.82 1.19 -13.94
CA GLY A 15 -10.82 2.26 -13.87
C GLY A 15 -10.70 2.97 -12.53
N ARG A 16 -11.53 2.60 -11.56
CA ARG A 16 -11.44 3.15 -10.21
C ARG A 16 -10.74 2.18 -9.26
N PRO A 17 -9.94 2.67 -8.31
CA PRO A 17 -9.28 1.80 -7.32
C PRO A 17 -10.24 0.83 -6.62
N ILE A 18 -11.44 1.29 -6.25
CA ILE A 18 -12.49 0.45 -5.63
C ILE A 18 -13.02 -0.67 -6.53
N GLN A 19 -12.64 -0.71 -7.79
CA GLN A 19 -12.99 -1.78 -8.75
C GLN A 19 -11.79 -2.71 -8.99
N ILE A 20 -10.60 -2.13 -9.08
CA ILE A 20 -9.36 -2.84 -9.43
C ILE A 20 -8.81 -3.64 -8.24
N TYR A 21 -8.64 -3.01 -7.08
CA TYR A 21 -8.06 -3.69 -5.92
C TYR A 21 -8.87 -4.88 -5.39
N PRO A 22 -10.21 -4.86 -5.40
CA PRO A 22 -11.00 -6.06 -5.09
C PRO A 22 -10.77 -7.24 -6.03
N ILE A 23 -10.48 -7.00 -7.31
CA ILE A 23 -10.11 -8.05 -8.26
C ILE A 23 -8.77 -8.67 -7.86
N MET A 24 -7.79 -7.83 -7.54
CA MET A 24 -6.48 -8.28 -7.04
C MET A 24 -6.62 -9.06 -5.73
N GLU A 25 -7.43 -8.59 -4.77
CA GLU A 25 -7.67 -9.29 -3.50
C GLU A 25 -8.29 -10.66 -3.71
N THR A 26 -9.26 -10.75 -4.61
CA THR A 26 -9.91 -12.03 -4.95
C THR A 26 -8.92 -13.00 -5.60
N ALA A 27 -8.06 -12.51 -6.50
CA ALA A 27 -7.01 -13.30 -7.12
C ALA A 27 -5.96 -13.78 -6.11
N LEU A 28 -5.53 -12.88 -5.21
CA LEU A 28 -4.59 -13.20 -4.14
C LEU A 28 -5.14 -14.26 -3.17
N ARG A 29 -6.40 -14.11 -2.76
CA ARG A 29 -7.11 -15.11 -1.95
C ARG A 29 -7.12 -16.47 -2.63
N HIS A 30 -7.50 -16.50 -3.91
CA HIS A 30 -7.54 -17.75 -4.69
C HIS A 30 -6.17 -18.41 -4.77
N ALA A 31 -5.14 -17.64 -5.12
CA ALA A 31 -3.75 -18.12 -5.18
C ALA A 31 -3.23 -18.63 -3.84
N SER A 32 -3.77 -18.11 -2.73
CA SER A 32 -3.44 -18.56 -1.37
C SER A 32 -4.24 -19.78 -0.90
N GLY A 33 -5.21 -20.27 -1.68
CA GLY A 33 -6.07 -21.41 -1.33
C GLY A 33 -7.02 -21.15 -0.17
N LEU A 34 -7.27 -19.89 0.20
CA LEU A 34 -8.10 -19.54 1.33
C LEU A 34 -9.58 -19.42 0.96
N SER A 35 -10.46 -19.82 1.87
CA SER A 35 -11.89 -19.48 1.79
C SER A 35 -12.08 -17.97 1.94
N VAL A 36 -13.26 -17.46 1.57
CA VAL A 36 -13.57 -16.03 1.73
C VAL A 36 -13.46 -15.62 3.20
N ASP A 37 -14.05 -16.40 4.11
CA ASP A 37 -14.06 -16.08 5.54
C ASP A 37 -12.67 -16.11 6.16
N ALA A 38 -11.87 -17.13 5.84
CA ALA A 38 -10.51 -17.23 6.34
C ALA A 38 -9.63 -16.07 5.83
N HIS A 39 -9.83 -15.65 4.57
CA HIS A 39 -9.11 -14.52 4.02
C HIS A 39 -9.56 -13.19 4.65
N MET A 40 -10.87 -13.00 4.84
CA MET A 40 -11.40 -11.81 5.53
C MET A 40 -10.90 -11.71 6.97
N GLU A 41 -10.78 -12.83 7.67
CA GLU A 41 -10.16 -12.88 8.99
C GLU A 41 -8.69 -12.46 8.94
N HIS A 42 -7.93 -12.97 7.97
CA HIS A 42 -6.52 -12.62 7.77
C HIS A 42 -6.32 -11.11 7.53
N ILE A 43 -7.01 -10.53 6.54
CA ILE A 43 -6.84 -9.12 6.20
C ILE A 43 -7.37 -8.17 7.26
N SER A 44 -8.41 -8.56 8.00
CA SER A 44 -8.92 -7.75 9.10
C SER A 44 -7.96 -7.74 10.30
N LYS A 45 -7.26 -8.84 10.58
CA LYS A 45 -6.18 -8.89 11.60
C LYS A 45 -5.00 -7.99 11.19
N LEU A 46 -4.60 -8.02 9.92
CA LEU A 46 -3.56 -7.13 9.40
C LEU A 46 -3.95 -5.66 9.62
N TRP A 47 -5.17 -5.27 9.28
CA TRP A 47 -5.68 -3.91 9.45
C TRP A 47 -5.85 -3.51 10.93
N ALA A 48 -6.23 -4.44 11.80
CA ALA A 48 -6.29 -4.20 13.25
C ALA A 48 -4.90 -3.85 13.80
N GLY A 49 -3.84 -4.54 13.38
CA GLY A 49 -2.47 -4.20 13.76
C GLY A 49 -2.08 -2.76 13.38
N PHE A 50 -2.43 -2.31 12.17
CA PHE A 50 -2.22 -0.90 11.79
C PHE A 50 -3.07 0.06 12.62
N SER A 51 -4.31 -0.30 12.94
CA SER A 51 -5.19 0.50 13.79
C SER A 51 -4.64 0.65 15.21
N ASP A 52 -4.05 -0.39 15.78
CA ASP A 52 -3.40 -0.34 17.09
C ASP A 52 -2.22 0.65 17.09
N VAL A 53 -1.38 0.64 16.05
CA VAL A 53 -0.30 1.62 15.89
C VAL A 53 -0.84 3.03 15.72
N ALA A 54 -1.88 3.20 14.88
CA ALA A 54 -2.52 4.49 14.64
C ALA A 54 -3.10 5.11 15.92
N ALA A 55 -3.57 4.30 16.87
CA ALA A 55 -4.11 4.78 18.14
C ALA A 55 -3.10 5.59 18.96
N SER A 56 -1.81 5.26 18.84
CA SER A 56 -0.71 5.97 19.50
C SER A 56 -0.12 7.12 18.66
N ASN A 57 -0.46 7.21 17.37
CA ASN A 57 0.07 8.23 16.47
C ASN A 57 -0.73 9.55 16.59
N PRO A 58 -0.12 10.67 17.03
CA PRO A 58 -0.82 11.95 17.19
C PRO A 58 -1.32 12.54 15.84
N ASN A 59 -0.78 12.10 14.71
CA ASN A 59 -1.14 12.57 13.38
C ASN A 59 -2.20 11.68 12.69
N ALA A 60 -2.57 10.55 13.28
CA ALA A 60 -3.63 9.71 12.73
C ALA A 60 -5.01 10.33 12.94
N TRP A 61 -5.87 10.23 11.92
CA TRP A 61 -7.24 10.76 12.00
C TRP A 61 -8.15 9.86 12.83
N ILE A 62 -7.96 8.54 12.73
CA ILE A 62 -8.71 7.54 13.52
C ILE A 62 -7.75 7.00 14.58
N ARG A 63 -7.87 7.51 15.80
CA ARG A 63 -7.02 7.16 16.94
C ARG A 63 -7.69 6.24 17.94
N GLU A 64 -8.82 5.71 17.59
CA GLU A 64 -9.50 4.66 18.34
C GLU A 64 -9.14 3.31 17.72
N ALA A 65 -8.44 2.46 18.46
CA ALA A 65 -8.07 1.12 18.00
C ALA A 65 -9.32 0.32 17.63
N LYS A 66 -9.29 -0.32 16.47
CA LYS A 66 -10.38 -1.13 15.95
C LYS A 66 -9.97 -2.60 15.91
N SER A 67 -10.77 -3.45 16.51
CA SER A 67 -10.55 -4.90 16.43
C SER A 67 -10.77 -5.43 15.00
N ALA A 68 -10.18 -6.58 14.72
CA ALA A 68 -10.37 -7.26 13.44
C ALA A 68 -11.85 -7.53 13.15
N GLU A 69 -12.64 -7.86 14.17
CA GLU A 69 -14.06 -8.08 14.03
C GLU A 69 -14.82 -6.81 13.68
N GLU A 70 -14.52 -5.68 14.34
CA GLU A 70 -15.12 -4.39 14.03
C GLU A 70 -14.79 -3.92 12.59
N ILE A 71 -13.57 -4.22 12.12
CA ILE A 71 -13.12 -3.83 10.77
C ILE A 71 -13.89 -4.61 9.70
N ARG A 72 -14.08 -5.94 9.87
CA ARG A 72 -14.75 -6.77 8.87
C ARG A 72 -16.27 -6.78 8.98
N THR A 73 -16.83 -6.36 10.12
CA THR A 73 -18.29 -6.39 10.34
C THR A 73 -18.97 -5.23 9.64
N ILE A 74 -19.92 -5.56 8.78
CA ILE A 74 -20.76 -4.57 8.08
C ILE A 74 -21.84 -4.06 9.04
N SER A 75 -22.03 -2.75 9.04
CA SER A 75 -23.10 -2.05 9.80
C SER A 75 -23.51 -0.79 9.04
N ASP A 76 -24.49 -0.06 9.53
CA ASP A 76 -24.94 1.20 8.91
C ASP A 76 -23.82 2.24 8.76
N SER A 77 -22.91 2.32 9.73
CA SER A 77 -21.73 3.20 9.68
C SER A 77 -20.55 2.59 8.94
N LYS A 78 -20.53 1.28 8.71
CA LYS A 78 -19.44 0.51 8.08
C LYS A 78 -19.99 -0.28 6.89
N ARG A 79 -20.55 0.45 5.92
CA ARG A 79 -21.18 -0.17 4.74
C ARG A 79 -20.19 -0.96 3.89
N PRO A 80 -20.63 -1.96 3.13
CA PRO A 80 -19.80 -2.58 2.08
C PRO A 80 -19.50 -1.51 1.01
N VAL A 81 -18.30 -1.54 0.46
CA VAL A 81 -17.89 -0.65 -0.64
C VAL A 81 -17.80 -1.43 -1.93
N SER A 82 -16.94 -2.44 -1.98
CA SER A 82 -16.79 -3.36 -3.09
C SER A 82 -16.24 -4.68 -2.55
N PHE A 83 -16.93 -5.79 -2.81
CA PHE A 83 -16.51 -7.09 -2.29
C PHE A 83 -15.03 -7.37 -2.58
N PRO A 84 -14.21 -7.79 -1.57
CA PRO A 84 -14.63 -8.17 -0.22
C PRO A 84 -14.60 -7.04 0.82
N TYR A 85 -14.35 -5.80 0.46
CA TYR A 85 -14.00 -4.71 1.37
C TYR A 85 -15.19 -3.96 2.00
N PRO A 86 -15.34 -3.97 3.32
CA PRO A 86 -16.11 -2.98 4.04
C PRO A 86 -15.38 -1.62 4.08
N LYS A 87 -16.07 -0.57 4.51
CA LYS A 87 -15.57 0.82 4.47
C LYS A 87 -14.20 1.01 5.10
N LEU A 88 -13.90 0.38 6.21
CA LEU A 88 -12.63 0.53 6.94
C LEU A 88 -11.42 -0.11 6.25
N MET A 89 -11.62 -0.89 5.20
CA MET A 89 -10.56 -1.48 4.37
C MET A 89 -10.28 -0.69 3.10
N ASN A 90 -10.85 0.50 2.96
CA ASN A 90 -10.67 1.35 1.78
C ASN A 90 -10.03 2.68 2.17
N SER A 91 -9.14 3.18 1.33
CA SER A 91 -8.64 4.54 1.46
C SER A 91 -9.76 5.58 1.38
N ASN A 92 -9.57 6.71 2.03
CA ASN A 92 -10.50 7.82 1.96
C ASN A 92 -10.03 8.83 0.90
N ASN A 93 -10.91 9.16 -0.04
CA ASN A 93 -10.61 10.15 -1.09
C ASN A 93 -10.80 11.61 -0.62
N ASN A 94 -11.51 11.82 0.48
CA ASN A 94 -11.82 13.17 0.98
C ASN A 94 -10.85 13.53 2.11
N VAL A 95 -9.61 13.83 1.72
CA VAL A 95 -8.51 14.19 2.63
C VAL A 95 -7.75 15.40 2.09
N ASP A 96 -7.32 16.28 2.99
CA ASP A 96 -6.40 17.37 2.71
C ASP A 96 -5.07 17.04 3.40
N GLN A 97 -4.04 16.76 2.61
CA GLN A 97 -2.72 16.43 3.10
C GLN A 97 -1.66 17.09 2.24
N ALA A 98 -0.55 17.49 2.86
CA ALA A 98 0.62 17.98 2.17
C ALA A 98 1.89 17.48 2.85
N ALA A 99 2.92 17.24 2.06
CA ALA A 99 4.26 16.94 2.52
C ALA A 99 5.27 17.79 1.74
N ALA A 100 6.32 18.22 2.41
CA ALA A 100 7.40 18.98 1.78
C ALA A 100 8.76 18.45 2.25
N LEU A 101 9.67 18.28 1.31
CA LEU A 101 11.04 17.89 1.56
C LEU A 101 11.99 18.95 1.00
N ILE A 102 13.10 19.19 1.69
CA ILE A 102 14.16 20.09 1.23
C ILE A 102 15.38 19.23 0.92
N LEU A 103 15.79 19.20 -0.36
CA LEU A 103 17.00 18.53 -0.78
C LEU A 103 18.13 19.56 -0.94
N VAL A 104 19.20 19.35 -0.19
CA VAL A 104 20.39 20.23 -0.21
C VAL A 104 21.65 19.41 -0.01
N SER A 105 22.82 19.98 -0.39
CA SER A 105 24.10 19.39 0.00
C SER A 105 24.35 19.51 1.50
N GLU A 106 25.22 18.67 2.06
CA GLU A 106 25.63 18.77 3.46
C GLU A 106 26.19 20.15 3.81
N GLU A 107 27.00 20.72 2.92
CA GLU A 107 27.59 22.07 3.11
C GLU A 107 26.48 23.10 3.25
N LYS A 108 25.46 23.02 2.38
CA LYS A 108 24.33 23.94 2.45
C LYS A 108 23.49 23.74 3.69
N ALA A 109 23.28 22.49 4.11
CA ALA A 109 22.57 22.17 5.36
C ALA A 109 23.31 22.77 6.57
N LYS A 110 24.64 22.62 6.62
CA LYS A 110 25.50 23.23 7.65
C LYS A 110 25.41 24.75 7.65
N ALA A 111 25.53 25.37 6.46
CA ALA A 111 25.43 26.82 6.30
C ALA A 111 24.07 27.40 6.73
N LEU A 112 23.00 26.62 6.57
CA LEU A 112 21.64 26.97 7.02
C LEU A 112 21.37 26.65 8.49
N GLY A 113 22.33 26.07 9.21
CA GLY A 113 22.17 25.70 10.63
C GLY A 113 21.17 24.58 10.87
N ILE A 114 20.92 23.72 9.88
CA ILE A 114 20.02 22.59 10.03
C ILE A 114 20.68 21.55 10.94
N ALA A 115 20.02 21.20 12.04
CA ALA A 115 20.52 20.23 12.99
C ALA A 115 20.68 18.84 12.36
N LYS A 116 21.76 18.13 12.70
CA LYS A 116 22.10 16.83 12.07
C LYS A 116 21.07 15.73 12.32
N ASP A 117 20.36 15.77 13.41
CA ASP A 117 19.26 14.84 13.72
C ASP A 117 18.09 14.92 12.77
N LYS A 118 18.02 15.98 11.95
CA LYS A 118 17.02 16.16 10.88
C LYS A 118 17.52 15.76 9.50
N TRP A 119 18.76 15.31 9.39
CA TRP A 119 19.33 14.94 8.10
C TRP A 119 18.99 13.51 7.77
N ILE A 120 18.48 13.31 6.55
CA ILE A 120 18.17 12.00 5.99
C ILE A 120 18.94 11.85 4.68
N TYR A 121 19.67 10.75 4.57
CA TYR A 121 20.51 10.46 3.41
C TYR A 121 19.80 9.44 2.51
N PRO A 122 19.43 9.80 1.27
CA PRO A 122 19.01 8.81 0.29
C PRO A 122 20.19 7.89 -0.06
N TRP A 123 20.00 6.58 0.03
CA TRP A 123 21.05 5.61 -0.28
C TRP A 123 20.92 5.07 -1.70
N ALA A 124 19.71 4.70 -2.10
CA ALA A 124 19.40 4.20 -3.43
C ALA A 124 17.98 4.58 -3.83
N GLY A 125 17.75 4.60 -5.12
CA GLY A 125 16.43 4.74 -5.72
C GLY A 125 16.36 3.86 -6.94
N THR A 126 15.26 3.15 -7.09
CA THR A 126 14.98 2.26 -8.24
C THR A 126 13.55 2.42 -8.67
N ASP A 127 13.29 2.14 -9.92
CA ASP A 127 11.93 2.11 -10.46
C ASP A 127 11.74 0.90 -11.36
N ALA A 128 10.52 0.44 -11.44
CA ALA A 128 10.06 -0.55 -12.41
C ALA A 128 8.55 -0.37 -12.63
N GLN A 129 8.06 -0.88 -13.72
CA GLN A 129 6.65 -0.75 -14.07
C GLN A 129 6.06 -2.11 -14.45
N ASP A 130 4.92 -2.47 -13.86
CA ASP A 130 4.07 -3.53 -14.35
C ASP A 130 3.39 -3.12 -15.67
N HIS A 131 2.70 -4.03 -16.33
CA HIS A 131 1.94 -3.70 -17.54
C HIS A 131 1.07 -2.47 -17.32
N TYR A 132 1.15 -1.52 -18.26
CA TYR A 132 0.47 -0.24 -18.19
C TYR A 132 -1.06 -0.40 -18.05
N TYR A 133 -1.63 -1.33 -18.81
CA TYR A 133 -3.03 -1.67 -18.69
C TYR A 133 -3.21 -2.84 -17.72
N PHE A 134 -4.15 -2.69 -16.80
CA PHE A 134 -4.42 -3.70 -15.78
C PHE A 134 -4.80 -5.05 -16.39
N SER A 135 -5.64 -5.04 -17.41
CA SER A 135 -6.10 -6.25 -18.11
C SER A 135 -5.00 -7.02 -18.86
N ASN A 136 -3.84 -6.41 -19.09
CA ASN A 136 -2.71 -7.05 -19.74
C ASN A 136 -1.75 -7.77 -18.80
N ARG A 137 -2.00 -7.71 -17.50
CA ARG A 137 -1.16 -8.39 -16.51
C ARG A 137 -1.34 -9.90 -16.62
N ASP A 138 -0.26 -10.65 -16.46
CA ASP A 138 -0.26 -12.11 -16.43
C ASP A 138 -1.15 -12.65 -15.32
N ASN A 139 -1.09 -12.01 -14.16
CA ASN A 139 -1.95 -12.30 -13.03
C ASN A 139 -2.21 -11.03 -12.19
N PHE A 140 -3.12 -11.13 -11.22
CA PHE A 140 -3.50 -10.00 -10.36
C PHE A 140 -3.08 -10.18 -8.90
N HIS A 141 -2.29 -11.22 -8.58
CA HIS A 141 -1.86 -11.52 -7.21
C HIS A 141 -0.37 -11.34 -6.96
N SER A 142 0.36 -10.80 -7.94
CA SER A 142 1.78 -10.49 -7.85
C SER A 142 2.11 -9.15 -8.54
N SER A 143 3.30 -8.62 -8.26
CA SER A 143 3.85 -7.44 -8.93
C SER A 143 5.34 -7.65 -9.21
N PRO A 144 5.71 -8.11 -10.40
CA PRO A 144 7.09 -8.19 -10.82
C PRO A 144 7.85 -6.86 -10.68
N ALA A 145 7.16 -5.73 -10.88
CA ALA A 145 7.75 -4.40 -10.71
C ALA A 145 8.23 -4.15 -9.27
N ILE A 146 7.41 -4.48 -8.26
CA ILE A 146 7.80 -4.33 -6.85
C ILE A 146 8.99 -5.23 -6.54
N ARG A 147 8.96 -6.50 -6.96
CA ARG A 147 10.06 -7.44 -6.74
C ARG A 147 11.37 -6.98 -7.36
N LEU A 148 11.34 -6.53 -8.62
CA LEU A 148 12.53 -6.09 -9.33
C LEU A 148 13.08 -4.78 -8.75
N ALA A 149 12.23 -3.77 -8.55
CA ALA A 149 12.66 -2.50 -7.98
C ALA A 149 13.15 -2.64 -6.54
N GLY A 150 12.37 -3.30 -5.68
CA GLY A 150 12.75 -3.52 -4.29
C GLY A 150 14.01 -4.36 -4.15
N GLY A 151 14.09 -5.49 -4.85
CA GLY A 151 15.28 -6.34 -4.86
C GLY A 151 16.53 -5.60 -5.34
N LYS A 152 16.40 -4.77 -6.39
CA LYS A 152 17.53 -3.96 -6.88
C LYS A 152 17.92 -2.86 -5.90
N CYS A 153 16.96 -2.26 -5.20
CA CYS A 153 17.25 -1.26 -4.18
C CYS A 153 18.03 -1.88 -3.00
N LEU A 154 17.62 -3.04 -2.53
CA LEU A 154 18.31 -3.80 -1.48
C LEU A 154 19.73 -4.21 -1.94
N GLU A 155 19.88 -4.70 -3.17
CA GLU A 155 21.19 -5.04 -3.76
C GLU A 155 22.14 -3.82 -3.77
N LEU A 156 21.67 -2.66 -4.24
CA LEU A 156 22.48 -1.43 -4.34
C LEU A 156 22.94 -0.92 -2.96
N THR A 157 22.16 -1.17 -1.93
CA THR A 157 22.49 -0.74 -0.55
C THR A 157 23.22 -1.83 0.24
N GLY A 158 23.37 -3.03 -0.30
CA GLY A 158 23.91 -4.18 0.41
C GLY A 158 23.04 -4.62 1.59
N SER A 159 21.73 -4.34 1.52
CA SER A 159 20.77 -4.61 2.58
C SER A 159 19.91 -5.84 2.28
N THR A 160 19.29 -6.37 3.31
CA THR A 160 18.22 -7.38 3.23
C THR A 160 16.98 -6.85 3.94
N PRO A 161 15.79 -7.40 3.73
CA PRO A 161 14.60 -6.98 4.47
C PRO A 161 14.80 -6.99 6.00
N ASP A 162 15.58 -7.94 6.52
CA ASP A 162 15.84 -8.10 7.97
C ASP A 162 16.67 -6.96 8.59
N ASN A 163 17.40 -6.17 7.78
CA ASN A 163 18.15 -5.01 8.29
C ASN A 163 17.48 -3.66 7.99
N ILE A 164 16.23 -3.67 7.60
CA ILE A 164 15.44 -2.45 7.42
C ILE A 164 14.56 -2.24 8.65
N ASP A 165 14.80 -1.15 9.37
CA ASP A 165 14.07 -0.84 10.60
C ASP A 165 12.61 -0.44 10.35
N MET A 166 12.32 0.21 9.21
CA MET A 166 10.96 0.65 8.85
C MET A 166 10.76 0.55 7.34
N ILE A 167 9.62 0.04 6.95
CA ILE A 167 9.19 -0.05 5.53
C ILE A 167 7.85 0.66 5.40
N ASP A 168 7.78 1.63 4.49
CA ASP A 168 6.53 2.26 4.08
C ASP A 168 6.08 1.65 2.75
N VAL A 169 4.96 0.93 2.78
CA VAL A 169 4.35 0.34 1.59
C VAL A 169 3.01 1.00 1.30
N TYR A 170 2.68 1.10 0.01
CA TYR A 170 1.40 1.65 -0.42
C TYR A 170 0.24 0.83 0.14
N SER A 171 -0.62 1.45 0.93
CA SER A 171 -1.60 0.76 1.79
C SER A 171 -3.05 1.21 1.57
N CYS A 172 -3.39 1.66 0.36
CA CYS A 172 -4.75 2.10 0.04
C CYS A 172 -5.81 1.00 0.18
N PHE A 173 -5.40 -0.26 0.03
CA PHE A 173 -6.21 -1.47 0.20
C PHE A 173 -5.34 -2.61 0.76
N PRO A 174 -5.92 -3.58 1.48
CA PRO A 174 -5.16 -4.70 2.06
C PRO A 174 -4.30 -5.48 1.07
N VAL A 175 -4.78 -5.71 -0.14
CA VAL A 175 -4.03 -6.43 -1.16
C VAL A 175 -2.73 -5.74 -1.55
N ALA A 176 -2.68 -4.42 -1.55
CA ALA A 176 -1.47 -3.67 -1.89
C ALA A 176 -0.34 -3.98 -0.89
N VAL A 177 -0.64 -3.98 0.40
CA VAL A 177 0.30 -4.35 1.46
C VAL A 177 0.75 -5.80 1.33
N GLN A 178 -0.20 -6.73 1.15
CA GLN A 178 0.09 -8.16 1.06
C GLN A 178 1.00 -8.47 -0.14
N ILE A 179 0.72 -7.89 -1.31
CA ILE A 179 1.58 -8.08 -2.49
C ILE A 179 2.95 -7.47 -2.24
N ALA A 180 3.04 -6.24 -1.73
CA ALA A 180 4.32 -5.60 -1.45
C ALA A 180 5.18 -6.43 -0.49
N CYS A 181 4.63 -6.91 0.61
CA CYS A 181 5.35 -7.77 1.55
C CYS A 181 5.82 -9.09 0.92
N ARG A 182 4.99 -9.72 0.09
CA ARG A 182 5.37 -10.97 -0.60
C ARG A 182 6.48 -10.78 -1.63
N GLU A 183 6.50 -9.65 -2.32
CA GLU A 183 7.48 -9.37 -3.37
C GLU A 183 8.83 -8.89 -2.82
N LEU A 184 8.82 -8.31 -1.62
CA LEU A 184 10.04 -7.82 -0.97
C LEU A 184 10.73 -8.88 -0.09
N GLY A 185 10.04 -9.93 0.33
CA GLY A 185 10.55 -11.04 1.14
C GLY A 185 10.04 -10.92 2.57
#